data_4ccbec6afd444cd5e5d7fc9d5247ec2e
#
_entry.id   4ccbec6afd444cd5e5d7fc9d5247ec2e
#
_cell.length_a   1.000
_cell.length_b   1.000
_cell.length_c   1.000
_cell.angle_alpha   90.00
_cell.angle_beta   90.00
_cell.angle_gamma   90.00
#
_symmetry.space_group_name_H-M   'P 1'
#
loop_
_entity.id
_entity.type
_entity.pdbx_description
1 polymer ?
#
loop_
_entity_poly.entity_id
_entity_poly.type
_entity_poly.pdbx_seq_one_letter_code
_entity_poly.pdbx_strand_id
1 'polypeptide(L)'
;MKIICIGRNYAKHIEELASERPDNPVVFLKPDSAILLKKNPFFIPPFSKDVHYEVEVLVKINKVGKHIATRFAHKYYDEIGLGIDFTARDIQQHCKEKGLPWEKAKAFDGSAVVGEFYAKSQFDLENLSFQLIKNEVLFFPIICSSSN
;
A
#
# COMPACT_ATOMS: atom_id res chain seq x y z
N MET A 1 2.87 12.80 10.46
CA MET A 1 3.31 12.19 9.18
C MET A 1 2.09 11.99 8.28
N LYS A 2 2.24 11.88 6.96
CA LYS A 2 1.15 11.53 6.05
C LYS A 2 1.52 10.23 5.33
N ILE A 3 0.60 9.27 5.33
CA ILE A 3 0.71 8.05 4.53
C ILE A 3 -0.31 8.18 3.40
N ILE A 4 0.19 8.28 2.16
CA ILE A 4 -0.62 8.40 0.96
C ILE A 4 -0.58 7.04 0.28
N CYS A 5 -1.73 6.43 0.07
CA CYS A 5 -1.87 5.11 -0.52
C CYS A 5 -2.48 5.21 -1.91
N ILE A 6 -1.97 4.39 -2.83
CA ILE A 6 -2.50 4.27 -4.19
C ILE A 6 -3.16 2.90 -4.31
N GLY A 7 -4.47 2.87 -4.33
CA GLY A 7 -5.25 1.66 -4.50
C GLY A 7 -5.34 1.23 -5.97
N ARG A 8 -5.56 -0.07 -6.21
CA ARG A 8 -5.70 -0.67 -7.54
C ARG A 8 -4.50 -0.41 -8.45
N ASN A 9 -3.29 -0.51 -7.94
CA ASN A 9 -2.08 -0.19 -8.67
C ASN A 9 -1.33 -1.42 -9.22
N TYR A 10 -1.64 -2.63 -8.75
CA TYR A 10 -1.02 -3.87 -9.24
C TYR A 10 -1.98 -4.60 -10.18
N ALA A 11 -1.55 -4.82 -11.44
CA ALA A 11 -2.39 -5.41 -12.50
C ALA A 11 -2.96 -6.79 -12.11
N LYS A 12 -2.13 -7.68 -11.58
CA LYS A 12 -2.59 -9.02 -11.13
C LYS A 12 -3.63 -8.95 -10.02
N HIS A 13 -3.47 -8.05 -9.08
CA HIS A 13 -4.42 -7.88 -7.99
C HIS A 13 -5.78 -7.30 -8.46
N ILE A 14 -5.76 -6.50 -9.52
CA ILE A 14 -6.98 -6.01 -10.17
C ILE A 14 -7.75 -7.16 -10.81
N GLU A 15 -7.04 -8.08 -11.48
CA GLU A 15 -7.62 -9.27 -12.11
C GLU A 15 -8.21 -10.23 -11.06
N GLU A 16 -7.49 -10.50 -9.98
CA GLU A 16 -7.96 -11.36 -8.86
C GLU A 16 -9.25 -10.85 -8.22
N LEU A 17 -9.41 -9.53 -8.11
CA LEU A 17 -10.59 -8.90 -7.53
C LEU A 17 -11.70 -8.63 -8.56
N ALA A 18 -11.55 -9.09 -9.81
CA ALA A 18 -12.47 -8.82 -10.92
C ALA A 18 -12.88 -7.33 -11.02
N SER A 19 -11.92 -6.45 -10.74
CA SER A 19 -12.13 -5.01 -10.72
C SER A 19 -11.65 -4.38 -12.01
N GLU A 20 -12.33 -3.36 -12.49
CA GLU A 20 -11.86 -2.55 -13.64
C GLU A 20 -10.63 -1.73 -13.23
N ARG A 21 -9.68 -1.60 -14.15
CA ARG A 21 -8.53 -0.69 -13.97
C ARG A 21 -9.05 0.75 -14.00
N PRO A 22 -8.82 1.55 -12.96
CA PRO A 22 -9.30 2.91 -12.94
C PRO A 22 -8.48 3.80 -13.91
N ASP A 23 -9.15 4.75 -14.58
CA ASP A 23 -8.51 5.73 -15.46
C ASP A 23 -7.58 6.69 -14.71
N ASN A 24 -7.82 6.90 -13.43
CA ASN A 24 -7.03 7.74 -12.55
C ASN A 24 -6.63 6.99 -11.28
N PRO A 25 -5.49 7.33 -10.65
CA PRO A 25 -5.08 6.74 -9.39
C PRO A 25 -6.15 6.88 -8.31
N VAL A 26 -6.51 5.78 -7.65
CA VAL A 26 -7.41 5.80 -6.49
C VAL A 26 -6.56 6.11 -5.27
N VAL A 27 -6.69 7.33 -4.75
CA VAL A 27 -5.88 7.82 -3.63
C VAL A 27 -6.70 7.77 -2.34
N PHE A 28 -6.11 7.23 -1.27
CA PHE A 28 -6.65 7.31 0.08
C PHE A 28 -5.53 7.57 1.08
N LEU A 29 -5.88 7.93 2.30
CA LEU A 29 -4.91 8.29 3.34
C LEU A 29 -5.02 7.35 4.53
N LYS A 30 -3.87 7.09 5.17
CA LYS A 30 -3.82 6.56 6.52
C LYS A 30 -3.19 7.61 7.43
N PRO A 31 -3.76 7.87 8.61
CA PRO A 31 -3.14 8.75 9.61
C PRO A 31 -1.88 8.08 10.20
N ASP A 32 -1.05 8.84 10.87
CA ASP A 32 0.10 8.29 11.59
C ASP A 32 -0.31 7.40 12.78
N SER A 33 -1.48 7.63 13.36
CA SER A 33 -2.08 6.73 14.37
C SER A 33 -2.40 5.32 13.84
N ALA A 34 -2.52 5.16 12.51
CA ALA A 34 -2.70 3.85 11.88
C ALA A 34 -1.43 2.99 11.89
N ILE A 35 -0.26 3.56 12.22
CA ILE A 35 1.00 2.81 12.19
C ILE A 35 1.05 1.80 13.33
N LEU A 36 1.21 0.53 12.97
CA LEU A 36 1.53 -0.54 13.92
C LEU A 36 3.02 -0.42 14.31
N LEU A 37 3.28 -0.19 15.58
CA LEU A 37 4.65 -0.09 16.08
C LEU A 37 5.35 -1.45 15.97
N LYS A 38 6.63 -1.47 15.55
CA LYS A 38 7.41 -2.69 15.21
C LYS A 38 7.39 -3.82 16.25
N LYS A 39 7.13 -3.51 17.53
CA LYS A 39 7.12 -4.50 18.62
C LYS A 39 5.71 -4.96 19.01
N ASN A 40 4.69 -4.37 18.42
CA ASN A 40 3.32 -4.68 18.79
C ASN A 40 2.76 -5.77 17.85
N PRO A 41 2.02 -6.74 18.38
CA PRO A 41 1.26 -7.66 17.56
C PRO A 41 0.10 -6.95 16.87
N PHE A 42 -0.25 -7.38 15.68
CA PHE A 42 -1.48 -6.96 15.05
C PHE A 42 -2.66 -7.73 15.65
N PHE A 43 -3.65 -7.01 16.13
CA PHE A 43 -4.91 -7.59 16.60
C PHE A 43 -6.00 -7.38 15.55
N ILE A 44 -6.68 -8.46 15.19
CA ILE A 44 -7.83 -8.39 14.29
C ILE A 44 -8.90 -7.52 14.95
N PRO A 45 -9.35 -6.44 14.32
CA PRO A 45 -10.32 -5.54 14.93
C PRO A 45 -11.70 -6.23 15.04
N PRO A 46 -12.44 -6.04 16.15
CA PRO A 46 -13.71 -6.74 16.38
C PRO A 46 -14.84 -6.31 15.43
N PHE A 47 -14.66 -5.21 14.71
CA PHE A 47 -15.65 -4.67 13.77
C PHE A 47 -15.57 -5.29 12.36
N SER A 48 -14.55 -6.12 12.07
CA SER A 48 -14.37 -6.77 10.77
C SER A 48 -14.22 -8.29 10.94
N LYS A 49 -14.79 -9.03 10.04
CA LYS A 49 -14.70 -10.49 9.98
C LYS A 49 -13.73 -10.97 8.88
N ASP A 50 -13.27 -10.06 8.05
CA ASP A 50 -12.42 -10.35 6.89
C ASP A 50 -11.33 -9.29 6.74
N VAL A 51 -10.16 -9.55 7.37
CA VAL A 51 -9.01 -8.66 7.31
C VAL A 51 -7.94 -9.25 6.42
N HIS A 52 -7.60 -8.53 5.37
CA HIS A 52 -6.53 -8.85 4.45
C HIS A 52 -5.25 -8.07 4.80
N TYR A 53 -4.10 -8.62 4.39
CA TYR A 53 -2.80 -7.99 4.46
C TYR A 53 -2.27 -7.79 3.04
N GLU A 54 -2.13 -6.55 2.61
CA GLU A 54 -1.65 -6.17 1.29
C GLU A 54 -0.20 -5.67 1.44
N VAL A 55 0.77 -6.38 0.83
CA VAL A 55 2.17 -5.95 0.87
C VAL A 55 2.39 -4.91 -0.20
N GLU A 56 2.97 -3.78 0.18
CA GLU A 56 3.10 -2.60 -0.65
C GLU A 56 4.54 -2.09 -0.70
N VAL A 57 4.93 -1.54 -1.85
CA VAL A 57 6.16 -0.76 -1.96
C VAL A 57 5.95 0.61 -1.34
N LEU A 58 6.81 0.96 -0.40
CA LEU A 58 6.84 2.26 0.24
C LEU A 58 7.85 3.17 -0.44
N VAL A 59 7.46 4.39 -0.71
CA VAL A 59 8.33 5.45 -1.23
C VAL A 59 8.41 6.56 -0.19
N LYS A 60 9.64 6.84 0.29
CA LYS A 60 9.87 7.85 1.31
C LYS A 60 10.15 9.21 0.67
N ILE A 61 9.13 10.06 0.64
CA ILE A 61 9.24 11.42 0.10
C ILE A 61 10.12 12.26 1.03
N ASN A 62 11.18 12.85 0.48
CA ASN A 62 12.21 13.62 1.21
C ASN A 62 12.24 15.11 0.87
N LYS A 63 11.37 15.57 -0.04
CA LYS A 63 11.31 16.98 -0.45
C LYS A 63 9.88 17.49 -0.49
N VAL A 64 9.71 18.73 -0.12
CA VAL A 64 8.45 19.47 -0.33
C VAL A 64 8.34 19.87 -1.79
N GLY A 65 7.15 19.74 -2.36
CA GLY A 65 6.89 20.13 -3.74
C GLY A 65 5.40 20.33 -4.01
N LYS A 66 5.12 21.13 -5.04
CA LYS A 66 3.77 21.40 -5.54
C LYS A 66 3.83 21.56 -7.05
N HIS A 67 2.84 20.99 -7.76
CA HIS A 67 2.78 21.03 -9.23
C HIS A 67 4.04 20.48 -9.92
N ILE A 68 4.58 19.38 -9.40
CA ILE A 68 5.78 18.76 -9.94
C ILE A 68 5.41 17.95 -11.18
N ALA A 69 6.05 18.25 -12.30
CA ALA A 69 5.90 17.44 -13.50
C ALA A 69 6.46 16.02 -13.27
N THR A 70 5.78 15.00 -13.77
CA THR A 70 6.09 13.56 -13.56
C THR A 70 7.56 13.23 -13.83
N ARG A 71 8.17 13.80 -14.88
CA ARG A 71 9.58 13.61 -15.22
C ARG A 71 10.56 13.99 -14.09
N PHE A 72 10.12 14.75 -13.09
CA PHE A 72 10.94 15.18 -11.95
C PHE A 72 10.59 14.42 -10.66
N ALA A 73 9.58 13.55 -10.65
CA ALA A 73 9.15 12.82 -9.47
C ALA A 73 10.30 12.03 -8.81
N HIS A 74 11.20 11.45 -9.62
CA HIS A 74 12.36 10.68 -9.16
C HIS A 74 13.33 11.48 -8.26
N LYS A 75 13.26 12.82 -8.26
CA LYS A 75 14.10 13.73 -7.43
C LYS A 75 13.51 13.95 -6.02
N TYR A 76 12.33 13.42 -5.73
CA TYR A 76 11.59 13.67 -4.49
C TYR A 76 11.67 12.52 -3.50
N TYR A 77 12.39 11.45 -3.85
CA TYR A 77 12.66 10.34 -2.96
C TYR A 77 14.01 9.69 -3.26
N ASP A 78 14.67 9.20 -2.22
CA ASP A 78 15.96 8.50 -2.34
C ASP A 78 15.92 7.12 -1.70
N GLU A 79 14.84 6.80 -0.98
CA GLU A 79 14.67 5.55 -0.27
C GLU A 79 13.33 4.91 -0.60
N ILE A 80 13.34 3.58 -0.69
CA ILE A 80 12.16 2.72 -0.82
C ILE A 80 12.17 1.64 0.26
N GLY A 81 11.03 1.05 0.54
CA GLY A 81 10.88 -0.02 1.51
C GLY A 81 9.65 -0.86 1.21
N LEU A 82 9.33 -1.78 2.11
CA LEU A 82 8.09 -2.55 2.07
C LEU A 82 7.25 -2.27 3.30
N GLY A 83 5.95 -2.36 3.13
CA GLY A 83 4.98 -2.22 4.21
C GLY A 83 3.80 -3.15 4.04
N ILE A 84 2.88 -3.10 4.99
CA ILE A 84 1.61 -3.83 4.92
C ILE A 84 0.46 -2.84 5.11
N ASP A 85 -0.47 -2.87 4.17
CA ASP A 85 -1.77 -2.22 4.27
C ASP A 85 -2.80 -3.25 4.75
N PHE A 86 -3.08 -3.25 6.06
CA PHE A 86 -4.19 -4.05 6.58
C PHE A 86 -5.52 -3.44 6.16
N THR A 87 -6.37 -4.30 5.60
CA THR A 87 -7.63 -3.90 4.99
C THR A 87 -8.77 -4.72 5.59
N ALA A 88 -9.75 -4.05 6.20
CA ALA A 88 -11.03 -4.67 6.55
C ALA A 88 -11.85 -4.83 5.25
N ARG A 89 -11.72 -5.99 4.60
CA ARG A 89 -12.23 -6.23 3.25
C ARG A 89 -13.75 -6.15 3.15
N ASP A 90 -14.44 -6.71 4.11
CA ASP A 90 -15.89 -6.65 4.24
C ASP A 90 -16.40 -5.19 4.32
N ILE A 91 -15.74 -4.37 5.13
CA ILE A 91 -16.07 -2.95 5.25
C ILE A 91 -15.73 -2.18 3.97
N GLN A 92 -14.58 -2.49 3.35
CA GLN A 92 -14.20 -1.84 2.09
C GLN A 92 -15.20 -2.14 0.98
N GLN A 93 -15.67 -3.39 0.89
CA GLN A 93 -16.67 -3.79 -0.11
C GLN A 93 -17.98 -3.02 0.10
N HIS A 94 -18.45 -2.92 1.34
CA HIS A 94 -19.62 -2.10 1.66
C HIS A 94 -19.43 -0.62 1.28
N CYS A 95 -18.25 -0.06 1.56
CA CYS A 95 -17.94 1.33 1.18
C CYS A 95 -17.97 1.51 -0.34
N LYS A 96 -17.42 0.57 -1.12
CA LYS A 96 -17.46 0.62 -2.58
C LYS A 96 -18.89 0.59 -3.13
N GLU A 97 -19.74 -0.30 -2.63
CA GLU A 97 -21.12 -0.47 -3.05
C GLU A 97 -21.97 0.78 -2.77
N LYS A 98 -21.67 1.49 -1.70
CA LYS A 98 -22.40 2.68 -1.25
C LYS A 98 -21.77 4.00 -1.65
N GLY A 99 -20.61 3.99 -2.31
CA GLY A 99 -19.87 5.21 -2.64
C GLY A 99 -19.35 5.96 -1.41
N LEU A 100 -19.06 5.23 -0.30
CA LEU A 100 -18.60 5.81 0.95
C LEU A 100 -17.08 5.93 1.00
N PRO A 101 -16.53 6.83 1.83
CA PRO A 101 -15.10 6.91 2.12
C PRO A 101 -14.55 5.61 2.71
N TRP A 102 -13.25 5.33 2.48
CA TRP A 102 -12.63 4.06 2.85
C TRP A 102 -11.94 4.06 4.23
N GLU A 103 -11.96 5.16 4.96
CA GLU A 103 -11.23 5.34 6.22
C GLU A 103 -11.54 4.24 7.24
N LYS A 104 -12.81 3.83 7.37
CA LYS A 104 -13.21 2.74 8.27
C LYS A 104 -12.56 1.40 7.92
N ALA A 105 -12.30 1.18 6.63
CA ALA A 105 -11.73 -0.06 6.12
C ALA A 105 -10.20 -0.05 6.06
N LYS A 106 -9.60 1.14 5.94
CA LYS A 106 -8.19 1.32 5.61
C LYS A 106 -7.38 2.11 6.64
N ALA A 107 -8.01 2.95 7.46
CA ALA A 107 -7.32 3.91 8.33
C ALA A 107 -7.53 3.67 9.83
N PHE A 108 -7.89 2.45 10.22
CA PHE A 108 -8.03 2.07 11.62
C PHE A 108 -6.66 1.89 12.30
N ASP A 109 -6.63 1.95 13.62
CA ASP A 109 -5.40 1.86 14.41
C ASP A 109 -4.66 0.53 14.13
N GLY A 110 -3.36 0.62 13.90
CA GLY A 110 -2.52 -0.52 13.57
C GLY A 110 -2.67 -1.04 12.14
N SER A 111 -3.42 -0.37 11.27
CA SER A 111 -3.67 -0.82 9.89
C SER A 111 -2.51 -0.59 8.92
N ALA A 112 -1.41 0.02 9.35
CA ALA A 112 -0.23 0.26 8.52
C ALA A 112 1.03 -0.30 9.17
N VAL A 113 1.76 -1.18 8.49
CA VAL A 113 3.12 -1.56 8.86
C VAL A 113 4.10 -0.83 7.97
N VAL A 114 5.05 -0.14 8.59
CA VAL A 114 6.14 0.53 7.87
C VAL A 114 7.43 -0.22 8.17
N GLY A 115 7.99 -0.87 7.14
CA GLY A 115 9.24 -1.60 7.20
C GLY A 115 10.46 -0.69 7.19
N GLU A 116 11.61 -1.28 6.97
CA GLU A 116 12.86 -0.55 6.81
C GLU A 116 12.97 0.06 5.42
N PHE A 117 13.67 1.19 5.34
CA PHE A 117 13.93 1.88 4.09
C PHE A 117 15.39 1.66 3.66
N TYR A 118 15.58 1.51 2.37
CA TYR A 118 16.87 1.27 1.74
C TYR A 118 17.07 2.27 0.59
N ALA A 119 18.32 2.62 0.30
CA ALA A 119 18.62 3.52 -0.80
C ALA A 119 18.10 2.93 -2.13
N LYS A 120 17.31 3.69 -2.87
CA LYS A 120 16.72 3.26 -4.15
C LYS A 120 17.75 2.84 -5.19
N SER A 121 18.99 3.36 -5.08
CA SER A 121 20.12 3.00 -5.94
C SER A 121 20.58 1.55 -5.82
N GLN A 122 20.12 0.82 -4.81
CA GLN A 122 20.42 -0.59 -4.62
C GLN A 122 19.50 -1.52 -5.44
N PHE A 123 18.49 -0.96 -6.11
CA PHE A 123 17.46 -1.73 -6.79
C PHE A 123 17.28 -1.28 -8.24
N ASP A 124 16.92 -2.22 -9.10
CA ASP A 124 16.36 -1.91 -10.41
C ASP A 124 14.87 -1.63 -10.25
N LEU A 125 14.50 -0.35 -10.28
CA LEU A 125 13.12 0.07 -10.07
C LEU A 125 12.17 -0.29 -11.23
N GLU A 126 12.71 -0.57 -12.42
CA GLU A 126 11.91 -0.99 -13.58
C GLU A 126 11.53 -2.48 -13.51
N ASN A 127 12.36 -3.27 -12.81
CA ASN A 127 12.17 -4.72 -12.63
C ASN A 127 12.09 -5.11 -11.16
N LEU A 128 11.45 -4.27 -10.32
CA LEU A 128 11.34 -4.52 -8.91
C LEU A 128 10.43 -5.72 -8.64
N SER A 129 10.92 -6.70 -7.89
CA SER A 129 10.13 -7.83 -7.42
C SER A 129 10.29 -8.01 -5.92
N PHE A 130 9.23 -8.43 -5.26
CA PHE A 130 9.25 -8.78 -3.85
C PHE A 130 8.30 -9.94 -3.57
N GLN A 131 8.46 -10.54 -2.41
CA GLN A 131 7.66 -11.70 -2.01
C GLN A 131 7.28 -11.61 -0.54
N LEU A 132 6.15 -12.20 -0.19
CA LEU A 132 5.71 -12.37 1.18
C LEU A 132 5.81 -13.84 1.57
N ILE A 133 6.49 -14.11 2.69
CA ILE A 133 6.53 -15.43 3.32
C ILE A 133 5.79 -15.34 4.64
N LYS A 134 4.79 -16.18 4.83
CA LYS A 134 4.01 -16.29 6.08
C LYS A 134 3.95 -17.75 6.50
N ASN A 135 4.36 -18.06 7.74
CA ASN A 135 4.39 -19.43 8.27
C ASN A 135 5.10 -20.41 7.31
N GLU A 136 6.27 -20.00 6.79
CA GLU A 136 7.09 -20.76 5.85
C GLU A 136 6.47 -21.01 4.47
N VAL A 137 5.27 -20.47 4.22
CA VAL A 137 4.59 -20.55 2.93
C VAL A 137 4.86 -19.28 2.13
N LEU A 138 5.33 -19.47 0.90
CA LEU A 138 5.52 -18.37 -0.05
C LEU A 138 4.18 -17.93 -0.62
N PHE A 139 3.80 -16.70 -0.33
CA PHE A 139 2.68 -16.03 -0.98
C PHE A 139 3.23 -15.22 -2.15
N PHE A 140 2.89 -15.58 -3.35
CA PHE A 140 3.19 -15.05 -4.66
C PHE A 140 4.21 -13.89 -4.78
N PRO A 141 5.19 -14.00 -5.71
CA PRO A 141 6.03 -12.86 -6.05
C PRO A 141 5.17 -11.78 -6.73
N ILE A 142 5.23 -10.57 -6.19
CA ILE A 142 4.63 -9.40 -6.82
C ILE A 142 5.71 -8.75 -7.70
N ILE A 143 5.44 -8.62 -9.00
CA ILE A 143 6.34 -7.98 -9.95
C ILE A 143 5.75 -6.61 -10.24
N CYS A 144 6.49 -5.55 -9.89
CA CYS A 144 6.19 -4.20 -10.32
C CYS A 144 6.82 -4.01 -11.72
N SER A 145 6.07 -4.25 -12.77
CA SER A 145 6.48 -3.80 -14.10
C SER A 145 5.96 -2.38 -14.32
N SER A 146 6.84 -1.47 -14.69
CA SER A 146 6.42 -0.18 -15.23
C SER A 146 5.69 -0.45 -16.55
N SER A 147 4.36 -0.50 -16.51
CA SER A 147 3.59 -0.40 -17.76
C SER A 147 3.69 1.04 -18.25
N ASN A 148 4.35 1.21 -19.42
CA ASN A 148 4.36 2.44 -20.21
C ASN A 148 2.94 2.98 -20.45
#